data_db942236d524b35fc766691bbb10073c
#
_entry.id   db942236d524b35fc766691bbb10073c
#
_cell.length_a   1.000
_cell.length_b   1.000
_cell.length_c   1.000
_cell.angle_alpha   90.00
_cell.angle_beta   90.00
_cell.angle_gamma   90.00
#
_symmetry.space_group_name_H-M   'P 1'
#
loop_
_entity.id
_entity.type
_entity.pdbx_description
1 polymer ?
#
loop_
_entity_poly.entity_id
_entity_poly.type
_entity_poly.pdbx_seq_one_letter_code
_entity_poly.pdbx_strand_id
1 'polypeptide(L)'
;MESLLTLLAAALVAPAQVSTYSCLDDSVFTVTASDELATVKFEDREYRLPRRRSAIAVKYATEQATLYLDGDFAAFVSDDRWPPGCRRVVGGERGSR
;
A
#
# COMPACT_ATOMS: atom_id res chain seq x y z
N MET A 1 -20.14 33.39 -5.46
CA MET A 1 -20.63 32.73 -4.50
C MET A 1 -20.69 31.30 -4.69
N GLU A 2 -21.09 30.79 -5.74
CA GLU A 2 -21.19 29.39 -5.90
C GLU A 2 -19.88 28.68 -5.90
N SER A 3 -18.81 29.32 -6.17
CA SER A 3 -17.53 28.65 -6.19
C SER A 3 -17.15 28.10 -4.83
N LEU A 4 -17.72 28.62 -3.78
CA LEU A 4 -17.36 28.13 -2.49
C LEU A 4 -17.78 26.67 -2.29
N LEU A 5 -18.85 26.28 -2.91
CA LEU A 5 -19.31 24.92 -2.75
C LEU A 5 -18.39 23.94 -3.39
N THR A 6 -17.76 24.33 -4.46
CA THR A 6 -16.85 23.44 -5.15
C THR A 6 -15.64 23.15 -4.29
N LEU A 7 -15.17 24.15 -3.56
CA LEU A 7 -14.00 23.92 -2.75
C LEU A 7 -14.31 22.96 -1.62
N LEU A 8 -15.48 23.00 -1.06
CA LEU A 8 -15.81 22.12 0.01
C LEU A 8 -15.84 20.67 -0.45
N ALA A 9 -16.32 20.44 -1.67
CA ALA A 9 -16.37 19.09 -2.15
C ALA A 9 -14.98 18.48 -2.27
N ALA A 10 -14.02 19.28 -2.69
CA ALA A 10 -12.68 18.77 -2.85
C ALA A 10 -12.05 18.38 -1.51
N ALA A 11 -12.44 19.04 -0.46
CA ALA A 11 -11.84 18.76 0.82
C ALA A 11 -12.29 17.43 1.43
N LEU A 12 -13.25 16.75 0.83
CA LEU A 12 -13.71 15.51 1.38
C LEU A 12 -12.93 14.29 0.92
N VAL A 13 -11.98 14.46 0.04
CA VAL A 13 -11.20 13.33 -0.45
C VAL A 13 -10.19 12.94 0.61
N ALA A 14 -10.18 11.69 1.02
CA ALA A 14 -9.26 11.22 2.03
C ALA A 14 -7.85 11.08 1.46
N PRO A 15 -6.83 11.44 2.21
CA PRO A 15 -5.46 11.32 1.72
C PRO A 15 -5.00 9.88 1.72
N ALA A 16 -4.04 9.56 0.89
CA ALA A 16 -3.45 8.25 0.87
C ALA A 16 -2.50 8.08 2.05
N GLN A 17 -2.33 6.87 2.50
CA GLN A 17 -1.44 6.56 3.61
C GLN A 17 -0.21 5.85 3.11
N VAL A 18 0.94 6.20 3.62
CA VAL A 18 2.22 5.61 3.20
C VAL A 18 2.74 4.72 4.31
N SER A 19 3.08 3.49 3.96
CA SER A 19 3.64 2.54 4.92
C SER A 19 4.82 1.83 4.28
N THR A 20 5.78 1.44 5.10
CA THR A 20 6.95 0.69 4.65
C THR A 20 6.88 -0.69 5.27
N TYR A 21 7.18 -1.71 4.49
CA TYR A 21 7.16 -3.09 4.95
C TYR A 21 8.52 -3.72 4.77
N SER A 22 8.95 -4.48 5.77
CA SER A 22 10.22 -5.21 5.75
C SER A 22 9.91 -6.69 5.81
N CYS A 23 10.58 -7.47 5.01
CA CYS A 23 10.28 -8.89 4.84
C CYS A 23 11.40 -9.75 5.39
N LEU A 24 11.11 -11.05 5.53
CA LEU A 24 12.08 -11.95 6.13
C LEU A 24 13.35 -12.13 5.33
N ASP A 25 13.28 -11.89 4.03
CA ASP A 25 14.47 -12.00 3.17
C ASP A 25 15.18 -10.66 3.03
N ASP A 26 14.88 -9.71 3.93
CA ASP A 26 15.47 -8.37 3.91
C ASP A 26 14.95 -7.50 2.77
N SER A 27 13.99 -7.94 2.02
CA SER A 27 13.33 -7.08 1.04
C SER A 27 12.54 -6.01 1.76
N VAL A 28 12.42 -4.84 1.14
CA VAL A 28 11.66 -3.73 1.69
C VAL A 28 10.85 -3.12 0.56
N PHE A 29 9.61 -2.79 0.84
CA PHE A 29 8.81 -2.06 -0.15
C PHE A 29 7.92 -1.04 0.56
N THR A 30 7.50 -0.03 -0.16
CA THR A 30 6.59 0.97 0.38
C THR A 30 5.26 0.89 -0.35
N VAL A 31 4.21 1.17 0.40
CA VAL A 31 2.87 1.17 -0.13
C VAL A 31 2.24 2.52 0.17
N THR A 32 1.71 3.16 -0.86
CA THR A 32 0.90 4.35 -0.70
C THR A 32 -0.51 3.94 -1.07
N ALA A 33 -1.41 3.86 -0.11
CA ALA A 33 -2.72 3.27 -0.31
C ALA A 33 -3.85 4.21 0.06
N SER A 34 -4.89 4.20 -0.75
CA SER A 34 -6.16 4.82 -0.44
C SER A 34 -7.20 3.72 -0.49
N ASP A 35 -8.48 4.09 -0.37
CA ASP A 35 -9.53 3.09 -0.41
C ASP A 35 -9.63 2.40 -1.76
N GLU A 36 -9.18 3.04 -2.81
CA GLU A 36 -9.38 2.49 -4.15
C GLU A 36 -8.12 2.10 -4.89
N LEU A 37 -6.98 2.57 -4.45
CA LEU A 37 -5.74 2.35 -5.20
C LEU A 37 -4.57 2.23 -4.25
N ALA A 38 -3.67 1.30 -4.54
CA ALA A 38 -2.40 1.21 -3.84
C ALA A 38 -1.27 1.31 -4.85
N THR A 39 -0.23 2.05 -4.50
CA THR A 39 0.98 2.12 -5.30
C THR A 39 2.08 1.46 -4.48
N VAL A 40 2.69 0.43 -5.03
CA VAL A 40 3.76 -0.31 -4.37
C VAL A 40 5.07 0.04 -5.05
N LYS A 41 6.04 0.49 -4.27
CA LYS A 41 7.37 0.75 -4.81
C LYS A 41 8.29 -0.32 -4.26
N PHE A 42 8.78 -1.18 -5.11
CA PHE A 42 9.64 -2.29 -4.73
C PHE A 42 10.89 -2.24 -5.58
N GLU A 43 12.01 -1.95 -4.98
CA GLU A 43 13.26 -1.75 -5.67
C GLU A 43 13.09 -0.57 -6.62
N ASP A 44 13.34 -0.72 -7.89
CA ASP A 44 13.18 0.38 -8.83
C ASP A 44 11.89 0.26 -9.63
N ARG A 45 10.96 -0.56 -9.18
CA ARG A 45 9.70 -0.72 -9.89
C ARG A 45 8.55 -0.15 -9.10
N GLU A 46 7.53 0.29 -9.81
CA GLU A 46 6.34 0.83 -9.19
C GLU A 46 5.14 0.11 -9.77
N TYR A 47 4.23 -0.33 -8.91
CA TYR A 47 3.03 -1.03 -9.31
C TYR A 47 1.83 -0.25 -8.81
N ARG A 48 0.88 0.01 -9.68
CA ARG A 48 -0.35 0.71 -9.31
C ARG A 48 -1.48 -0.28 -9.38
N LEU A 49 -2.07 -0.58 -8.24
CA LEU A 49 -2.99 -1.69 -8.09
C LEU A 49 -4.34 -1.20 -7.59
N PRO A 50 -5.41 -1.40 -8.35
CA PRO A 50 -6.73 -1.03 -7.89
C PRO A 50 -7.24 -1.99 -6.83
N ARG A 51 -8.12 -1.49 -5.98
CA ARG A 51 -8.72 -2.27 -4.93
C ARG A 51 -9.57 -3.39 -5.50
N ARG A 52 -9.51 -4.56 -4.91
CA ARG A 52 -10.30 -5.69 -5.34
C ARG A 52 -11.05 -6.28 -4.16
N ARG A 53 -12.12 -7.00 -4.43
CA ARG A 53 -12.84 -7.66 -3.39
C ARG A 53 -12.04 -8.79 -2.83
N SER A 54 -12.12 -9.01 -1.55
CA SER A 54 -11.44 -10.14 -0.92
C SER A 54 -12.13 -10.43 0.40
N ALA A 55 -12.28 -11.69 0.74
CA ALA A 55 -12.91 -12.10 1.97
C ALA A 55 -11.95 -12.15 3.13
N ILE A 56 -10.64 -12.15 2.87
CA ILE A 56 -9.67 -12.40 3.93
C ILE A 56 -8.82 -11.21 4.30
N ALA A 57 -8.68 -10.26 3.45
CA ALA A 57 -7.79 -9.13 3.70
C ALA A 57 -8.12 -8.02 2.73
N VAL A 58 -7.50 -6.86 2.91
CA VAL A 58 -7.63 -5.78 1.95
C VAL A 58 -6.76 -6.14 0.76
N LYS A 59 -7.32 -6.17 -0.43
CA LYS A 59 -6.62 -6.65 -1.61
C LYS A 59 -6.57 -5.59 -2.69
N TYR A 60 -5.40 -5.43 -3.31
CA TYR A 60 -5.22 -4.57 -4.47
C TYR A 60 -4.50 -5.41 -5.53
N ALA A 61 -4.94 -5.38 -6.76
CA ALA A 61 -4.36 -6.30 -7.74
C ALA A 61 -4.56 -5.87 -9.18
N THR A 62 -3.59 -6.24 -10.00
CA THR A 62 -3.71 -6.26 -11.44
C THR A 62 -3.26 -7.64 -11.89
N GLU A 63 -3.14 -7.84 -13.19
CA GLU A 63 -2.64 -9.10 -13.70
C GLU A 63 -1.16 -9.26 -13.38
N GLN A 64 -0.47 -8.18 -13.09
CA GLN A 64 0.96 -8.25 -12.87
C GLN A 64 1.35 -8.40 -11.43
N ALA A 65 0.52 -7.99 -10.51
CA ALA A 65 0.88 -8.03 -9.11
C ALA A 65 -0.34 -8.02 -8.21
N THR A 66 -0.18 -8.53 -7.00
CA THR A 66 -1.23 -8.55 -5.99
C THR A 66 -0.63 -8.13 -4.66
N LEU A 67 -1.35 -7.28 -3.96
CA LEU A 67 -0.97 -6.84 -2.62
C LEU A 67 -2.12 -7.16 -1.67
N TYR A 68 -1.81 -7.84 -0.57
CA TYR A 68 -2.78 -8.06 0.50
C TYR A 68 -2.28 -7.31 1.73
N LEU A 69 -3.16 -6.61 2.39
CA LEU A 69 -2.84 -5.91 3.64
C LEU A 69 -3.76 -6.44 4.74
N ASP A 70 -3.16 -6.80 5.88
CA ASP A 70 -3.90 -7.34 6.99
C ASP A 70 -3.22 -6.86 8.28
N GLY A 71 -3.75 -5.77 8.84
CA GLY A 71 -3.13 -5.16 10.01
C GLY A 71 -1.72 -4.71 9.70
N ASP A 72 -0.76 -5.21 10.45
CA ASP A 72 0.63 -4.86 10.24
C ASP A 72 1.32 -5.76 9.24
N PHE A 73 0.63 -6.72 8.69
CA PHE A 73 1.23 -7.66 7.75
C PHE A 73 0.82 -7.35 6.32
N ALA A 74 1.69 -7.67 5.41
CA ALA A 74 1.43 -7.50 4.00
C ALA A 74 1.99 -8.69 3.23
N ALA A 75 1.35 -9.02 2.12
CA ALA A 75 1.86 -10.01 1.19
C ALA A 75 1.84 -9.37 -0.19
N PHE A 76 2.98 -9.34 -0.84
CA PHE A 76 3.10 -8.77 -2.17
C PHE A 76 3.65 -9.84 -3.11
N VAL A 77 2.97 -10.05 -4.21
CA VAL A 77 3.35 -11.05 -5.20
C VAL A 77 3.34 -10.40 -6.56
N SER A 78 4.44 -10.50 -7.28
CA SER A 78 4.48 -10.06 -8.67
C SER A 78 5.04 -11.22 -9.51
N ASP A 79 5.24 -10.99 -10.80
CA ASP A 79 5.68 -12.07 -11.67
C ASP A 79 6.93 -12.75 -11.17
N ASP A 80 7.88 -12.01 -10.68
CA ASP A 80 9.16 -12.56 -10.31
C ASP A 80 9.54 -12.23 -8.88
N ARG A 81 8.64 -11.70 -8.07
CA ARG A 81 8.96 -11.33 -6.71
C ARG A 81 7.89 -11.81 -5.77
N TRP A 82 8.28 -12.42 -4.71
CA TRP A 82 7.33 -12.88 -3.70
C TRP A 82 8.08 -12.88 -2.36
N PRO A 83 8.37 -11.70 -1.83
CA PRO A 83 9.10 -11.65 -0.57
C PRO A 83 8.28 -12.24 0.57
N PRO A 84 8.90 -13.06 1.41
CA PRO A 84 8.17 -13.75 2.45
C PRO A 84 8.02 -12.94 3.72
N GLY A 85 6.88 -13.12 4.38
CA GLY A 85 6.72 -12.63 5.74
C GLY A 85 6.98 -11.14 5.91
N CYS A 86 6.18 -10.26 5.31
CA CYS A 86 6.42 -8.83 5.37
C CYS A 86 5.61 -8.18 6.47
N ARG A 87 6.22 -7.28 7.21
CA ARG A 87 5.59 -6.61 8.32
C ARG A 87 5.86 -5.11 8.22
N ARG A 88 4.88 -4.31 8.60
CA ARG A 88 5.01 -2.87 8.56
C ARG A 88 6.06 -2.40 9.55
N VAL A 89 6.91 -1.50 9.11
CA VAL A 89 7.91 -0.90 9.95
C VAL A 89 7.27 0.27 10.65
N VAL A 90 7.34 0.28 11.98
CA VAL A 90 6.77 1.36 12.74
C VAL A 90 7.76 2.49 12.76
N GLY A 91 7.33 3.63 12.33
CA GLY A 91 8.23 4.76 12.26
C GLY A 91 8.80 5.08 13.58
N GLY A 92 9.94 5.47 13.66
CA GLY A 92 10.54 5.83 14.89
C GLY A 92 11.26 4.70 15.52
N GLU A 93 10.89 3.55 15.23
CA GLU A 93 11.55 2.58 15.78
C GLU A 93 12.72 2.33 15.23
N ARG A 94 12.93 2.75 14.28
CA ARG A 94 13.99 2.63 13.65
C ARG A 94 14.97 2.49 14.48
N GLY A 95 15.38 2.65 14.56
CA GLY A 95 16.41 2.65 15.23
C GLY A 95 16.39 1.80 16.28
N SER A 96 15.94 1.42 16.50
CA SER A 96 16.01 0.86 17.51
C SER A 96 16.63 -0.19 17.60
N ARG A 97 16.82 -0.16 17.41
CA ARG A 97 17.38 -0.78 17.65
C ARG A 97 17.76 -1.14 17.56
#